data_d0988216d0d02d47d642a3b5d37a3309
#
_entry.id   d0988216d0d02d47d642a3b5d37a3309
#
_cell.length_a   1.000
_cell.length_b   1.000
_cell.length_c   1.000
_cell.angle_alpha   90.00
_cell.angle_beta   90.00
_cell.angle_gamma   90.00
#
_symmetry.space_group_name_H-M   'P 1'
#
loop_
_entity.id
_entity.type
_entity.pdbx_description
1 polymer ?
#
loop_
_entity_poly.entity_id
_entity_poly.type
_entity_poly.pdbx_seq_one_letter_code
_entity_poly.pdbx_strand_id
1 'polypeptide(L)'
;MASQKLFDLPGKVAVVTGGNGGIGLGIAMGLAGAGANIVIAARSVEKTAQALENIRALGVEAHGITVDVTQEPAIQRIVTSTIDHMGRLDILVNNSGIAVRAQPQELTAAQWDSVVDVNLRAAFLASKAAYPQMVTAGGGKVINVGSMYSIFGSDWGAPYAASKGGLVQLTKSLAVAWAKDNIQVNAVLPGWIVTDLTRGIQDADPNRYDNISRRIPTGRWGEPSELAGAAVFLASTASDYVTGATLAIDGGYSSA
;
A
#
# COMPACT_ATOMS: atom_id res chain seq x y z
N MET A 1 -11.04 28.32 5.25
CA MET A 1 -10.70 28.11 3.82
C MET A 1 -9.27 27.53 3.60
N ALA A 2 -8.32 27.66 4.51
CA ALA A 2 -6.98 27.09 4.35
C ALA A 2 -6.91 25.56 4.57
N SER A 3 -7.77 24.99 5.40
CA SER A 3 -7.71 23.56 5.77
C SER A 3 -8.11 22.59 4.65
N GLN A 4 -9.04 22.97 3.78
CA GLN A 4 -9.46 22.11 2.65
C GLN A 4 -8.32 21.88 1.63
N LYS A 5 -7.47 22.89 1.41
CA LYS A 5 -6.34 22.79 0.48
C LYS A 5 -5.20 21.87 0.94
N LEU A 6 -5.09 21.59 2.24
CA LEU A 6 -4.02 20.75 2.79
C LEU A 6 -4.09 19.29 2.34
N PHE A 7 -5.29 18.78 2.07
CA PHE A 7 -5.55 17.39 1.70
C PHE A 7 -5.83 17.21 0.20
N ASP A 8 -5.89 18.32 -0.57
CA ASP A 8 -6.17 18.27 -1.99
C ASP A 8 -4.93 17.81 -2.77
N LEU A 9 -5.15 16.99 -3.80
CA LEU A 9 -4.12 16.40 -4.65
C LEU A 9 -4.27 16.74 -6.15
N PRO A 10 -4.78 17.91 -6.55
CA PRO A 10 -5.02 18.21 -7.95
C PRO A 10 -3.71 18.19 -8.75
N GLY A 11 -3.72 17.48 -9.90
CA GLY A 11 -2.56 17.37 -10.78
C GLY A 11 -1.42 16.50 -10.24
N LYS A 12 -1.58 15.86 -9.08
CA LYS A 12 -0.66 14.84 -8.58
C LYS A 12 -0.91 13.51 -9.27
N VAL A 13 0.13 12.71 -9.44
CA VAL A 13 0.04 11.37 -10.00
C VAL A 13 0.47 10.34 -8.96
N ALA A 14 -0.42 9.40 -8.68
CA ALA A 14 -0.19 8.33 -7.72
C ALA A 14 -0.12 6.96 -8.41
N VAL A 15 0.97 6.24 -8.21
CA VAL A 15 1.11 4.84 -8.58
C VAL A 15 0.70 3.97 -7.39
N VAL A 16 -0.21 3.01 -7.61
CA VAL A 16 -0.65 2.05 -6.59
C VAL A 16 -0.39 0.62 -7.07
N THR A 17 0.57 -0.06 -6.45
CA THR A 17 0.82 -1.48 -6.74
C THR A 17 -0.26 -2.34 -6.10
N GLY A 18 -0.84 -3.29 -6.88
CA GLY A 18 -2.00 -4.06 -6.43
C GLY A 18 -3.25 -3.20 -6.19
N GLY A 19 -3.37 -2.06 -6.90
CA GLY A 19 -4.46 -1.09 -6.73
C GLY A 19 -5.79 -1.48 -7.34
N ASN A 20 -5.92 -2.69 -7.89
CA ASN A 20 -7.12 -3.18 -8.57
C ASN A 20 -8.08 -3.98 -7.68
N GLY A 21 -7.88 -3.97 -6.36
CA GLY A 21 -8.75 -4.65 -5.40
C GLY A 21 -8.35 -4.39 -3.95
N GLY A 22 -9.22 -4.76 -3.02
CA GLY A 22 -8.98 -4.69 -1.59
C GLY A 22 -8.46 -3.33 -1.10
N ILE A 23 -7.50 -3.34 -0.19
CA ILE A 23 -6.90 -2.13 0.40
C ILE A 23 -6.33 -1.20 -0.68
N GLY A 24 -5.64 -1.75 -1.68
CA GLY A 24 -5.05 -0.95 -2.74
C GLY A 24 -6.08 -0.15 -3.53
N LEU A 25 -7.23 -0.74 -3.85
CA LEU A 25 -8.33 -0.04 -4.51
C LEU A 25 -8.96 1.02 -3.59
N GLY A 26 -9.16 0.69 -2.30
CA GLY A 26 -9.67 1.67 -1.33
C GLY A 26 -8.78 2.91 -1.23
N ILE A 27 -7.46 2.71 -1.20
CA ILE A 27 -6.47 3.80 -1.22
C ILE A 27 -6.53 4.56 -2.56
N ALA A 28 -6.54 3.85 -3.69
CA ALA A 28 -6.59 4.49 -5.01
C ALA A 28 -7.83 5.36 -5.20
N MET A 29 -9.00 4.87 -4.76
CA MET A 29 -10.26 5.64 -4.77
C MET A 29 -10.19 6.87 -3.88
N GLY A 30 -9.58 6.75 -2.68
CA GLY A 30 -9.39 7.90 -1.79
C GLY A 30 -8.48 8.98 -2.38
N LEU A 31 -7.34 8.59 -2.95
CA LEU A 31 -6.42 9.51 -3.62
C LEU A 31 -7.08 10.18 -4.85
N ALA A 32 -7.85 9.42 -5.64
CA ALA A 32 -8.62 9.94 -6.76
C ALA A 32 -9.69 10.93 -6.31
N GLY A 33 -10.44 10.62 -5.24
CA GLY A 33 -11.42 11.52 -4.63
C GLY A 33 -10.82 12.82 -4.10
N ALA A 34 -9.53 12.84 -3.77
CA ALA A 34 -8.77 14.04 -3.41
C ALA A 34 -8.18 14.77 -4.65
N GLY A 35 -8.39 14.26 -5.87
CA GLY A 35 -8.00 14.89 -7.13
C GLY A 35 -6.70 14.38 -7.75
N ALA A 36 -6.12 13.29 -7.25
CA ALA A 36 -4.93 12.68 -7.86
C ALA A 36 -5.30 11.84 -9.09
N ASN A 37 -4.51 11.91 -10.15
CA ASN A 37 -4.52 10.95 -11.24
C ASN A 37 -3.89 9.62 -10.77
N ILE A 38 -4.44 8.50 -11.22
CA ILE A 38 -4.08 7.18 -10.67
C ILE A 38 -3.48 6.27 -11.73
N VAL A 39 -2.37 5.63 -11.38
CA VAL A 39 -1.80 4.52 -12.14
C VAL A 39 -1.89 3.25 -11.30
N ILE A 40 -2.60 2.23 -11.81
CA ILE A 40 -2.69 0.92 -11.17
C ILE A 40 -1.67 -0.02 -11.81
N ALA A 41 -0.77 -0.58 -11.00
CA ALA A 41 0.17 -1.61 -11.42
C ALA A 41 -0.25 -2.95 -10.79
N ALA A 42 -0.78 -3.89 -11.61
CA ALA A 42 -1.31 -5.17 -11.13
C ALA A 42 -1.28 -6.25 -12.22
N ARG A 43 -1.53 -7.53 -11.85
CA ARG A 43 -1.45 -8.66 -12.78
C ARG A 43 -2.74 -8.92 -13.57
N SER A 44 -3.92 -8.72 -12.98
CA SER A 44 -5.21 -9.02 -13.63
C SER A 44 -5.66 -7.84 -14.47
N VAL A 45 -5.79 -8.08 -15.78
CA VAL A 45 -6.28 -7.09 -16.75
C VAL A 45 -7.74 -6.74 -16.46
N GLU A 46 -8.58 -7.74 -16.21
CA GLU A 46 -10.03 -7.56 -16.02
C GLU A 46 -10.33 -6.76 -14.75
N LYS A 47 -9.73 -7.16 -13.59
CA LYS A 47 -9.90 -6.42 -12.34
C LYS A 47 -9.37 -4.99 -12.46
N THR A 48 -8.27 -4.80 -13.21
CA THR A 48 -7.70 -3.47 -13.43
C THR A 48 -8.62 -2.61 -14.28
N ALA A 49 -9.20 -3.15 -15.35
CA ALA A 49 -10.16 -2.41 -16.19
C ALA A 49 -11.36 -1.90 -15.37
N GLN A 50 -11.97 -2.78 -14.56
CA GLN A 50 -13.08 -2.41 -13.68
C GLN A 50 -12.69 -1.33 -12.65
N ALA A 51 -11.51 -1.45 -12.05
CA ALA A 51 -11.01 -0.46 -11.09
C ALA A 51 -10.79 0.91 -11.76
N LEU A 52 -10.26 0.93 -12.98
CA LEU A 52 -10.05 2.17 -13.75
C LEU A 52 -11.36 2.87 -14.09
N GLU A 53 -12.42 2.14 -14.43
CA GLU A 53 -13.76 2.71 -14.66
C GLU A 53 -14.26 3.43 -13.41
N ASN A 54 -14.18 2.78 -12.24
CA ASN A 54 -14.60 3.37 -10.97
C ASN A 54 -13.81 4.63 -10.62
N ILE A 55 -12.49 4.62 -10.86
CA ILE A 55 -11.61 5.76 -10.59
C ILE A 55 -11.91 6.92 -11.53
N ARG A 56 -12.07 6.66 -12.83
CA ARG A 56 -12.40 7.71 -13.83
C ARG A 56 -13.75 8.36 -13.57
N ALA A 57 -14.70 7.64 -12.97
CA ALA A 57 -15.98 8.19 -12.55
C ALA A 57 -15.85 9.31 -11.49
N LEU A 58 -14.70 9.42 -10.81
CA LEU A 58 -14.38 10.52 -9.89
C LEU A 58 -13.82 11.77 -10.59
N GLY A 59 -13.70 11.76 -11.94
CA GLY A 59 -13.28 12.92 -12.72
C GLY A 59 -11.77 13.10 -12.85
N VAL A 60 -10.98 12.08 -12.57
CA VAL A 60 -9.52 12.07 -12.70
C VAL A 60 -9.07 11.14 -13.84
N GLU A 61 -7.84 11.32 -14.32
CA GLU A 61 -7.22 10.39 -15.25
C GLU A 61 -6.78 9.12 -14.52
N ALA A 62 -6.95 7.97 -15.21
CA ALA A 62 -6.49 6.69 -14.67
C ALA A 62 -5.93 5.80 -15.78
N HIS A 63 -4.77 5.18 -15.48
CA HIS A 63 -4.04 4.28 -16.38
C HIS A 63 -3.72 2.95 -15.68
N GLY A 64 -3.72 1.85 -16.44
CA GLY A 64 -3.44 0.51 -15.93
C GLY A 64 -2.19 -0.08 -16.56
N ILE A 65 -1.33 -0.68 -15.75
CA ILE A 65 -0.11 -1.36 -16.20
C ILE A 65 -0.16 -2.80 -15.73
N THR A 66 -0.17 -3.74 -16.70
CA THR A 66 -0.12 -5.17 -16.38
C THR A 66 1.32 -5.58 -16.09
N VAL A 67 1.61 -5.90 -14.84
CA VAL A 67 2.97 -6.24 -14.38
C VAL A 67 2.96 -7.26 -13.25
N ASP A 68 4.04 -8.04 -13.18
CA ASP A 68 4.44 -8.79 -11.99
C ASP A 68 5.55 -8.01 -11.27
N VAL A 69 5.27 -7.56 -10.05
CA VAL A 69 6.20 -6.74 -9.24
C VAL A 69 7.43 -7.51 -8.74
N THR A 70 7.49 -8.83 -8.89
CA THR A 70 8.68 -9.63 -8.58
C THR A 70 9.80 -9.46 -9.61
N GLN A 71 9.45 -8.97 -10.82
CA GLN A 71 10.36 -8.79 -11.94
C GLN A 71 10.90 -7.35 -11.98
N GLU A 72 12.20 -7.18 -11.73
CA GLU A 72 12.82 -5.84 -11.69
C GLU A 72 12.61 -5.02 -13.00
N PRO A 73 12.71 -5.61 -14.22
CA PRO A 73 12.37 -4.88 -15.43
C PRO A 73 10.90 -4.42 -15.50
N ALA A 74 9.98 -5.18 -14.89
CA ALA A 74 8.57 -4.81 -14.83
C ALA A 74 8.34 -3.61 -13.89
N ILE A 75 9.08 -3.54 -12.79
CA ILE A 75 9.05 -2.37 -11.89
C ILE A 75 9.56 -1.11 -12.61
N GLN A 76 10.64 -1.21 -13.39
CA GLN A 76 11.12 -0.09 -14.18
C GLN A 76 10.06 0.39 -15.20
N ARG A 77 9.32 -0.56 -15.83
CA ARG A 77 8.20 -0.22 -16.73
C ARG A 77 7.07 0.52 -16.01
N ILE A 78 6.81 0.25 -14.71
CA ILE A 78 5.81 1.02 -13.96
C ILE A 78 6.16 2.51 -14.00
N VAL A 79 7.41 2.85 -13.71
CA VAL A 79 7.85 4.24 -13.66
C VAL A 79 7.85 4.87 -15.06
N THR A 80 8.48 4.22 -16.04
CA THR A 80 8.55 4.77 -17.41
C THR A 80 7.17 4.96 -18.02
N SER A 81 6.28 3.95 -17.93
CA SER A 81 4.92 4.07 -18.43
C SER A 81 4.10 5.15 -17.68
N THR A 82 4.35 5.35 -16.38
CA THR A 82 3.70 6.44 -15.64
C THR A 82 4.13 7.81 -16.18
N ILE A 83 5.42 8.01 -16.42
CA ILE A 83 5.93 9.27 -16.98
C ILE A 83 5.42 9.49 -18.41
N ASP A 84 5.43 8.44 -19.24
CA ASP A 84 4.97 8.52 -20.64
C ASP A 84 3.49 8.93 -20.75
N HIS A 85 2.62 8.43 -19.85
CA HIS A 85 1.18 8.68 -19.91
C HIS A 85 0.72 9.87 -19.06
N MET A 86 1.36 10.12 -17.92
CA MET A 86 0.92 11.11 -16.93
C MET A 86 1.88 12.29 -16.76
N GLY A 87 3.09 12.22 -17.36
CA GLY A 87 4.10 13.27 -17.32
C GLY A 87 4.86 13.42 -16.01
N ARG A 88 4.41 12.76 -14.91
CA ARG A 88 5.00 12.88 -13.57
C ARG A 88 4.70 11.69 -12.67
N LEU A 89 5.43 11.57 -11.57
CA LEU A 89 5.17 10.64 -10.48
C LEU A 89 5.42 11.35 -9.14
N ASP A 90 4.36 11.57 -8.37
CA ASP A 90 4.42 12.28 -7.09
C ASP A 90 4.26 11.35 -5.90
N ILE A 91 3.43 10.32 -6.05
CA ILE A 91 3.02 9.44 -4.96
C ILE A 91 3.21 7.99 -5.38
N LEU A 92 3.88 7.20 -4.55
CA LEU A 92 4.01 5.76 -4.72
C LEU A 92 3.37 5.04 -3.52
N VAL A 93 2.40 4.17 -3.80
CA VAL A 93 1.81 3.28 -2.80
C VAL A 93 2.26 1.85 -3.05
N ASN A 94 3.13 1.34 -2.20
CA ASN A 94 3.58 -0.05 -2.18
C ASN A 94 2.56 -0.89 -1.41
N ASN A 95 1.56 -1.42 -2.12
CA ASN A 95 0.48 -2.20 -1.51
C ASN A 95 0.51 -3.68 -1.93
N SER A 96 1.13 -4.06 -3.03
CA SER A 96 1.20 -5.47 -3.44
C SER A 96 1.67 -6.37 -2.30
N GLY A 97 0.97 -7.48 -2.08
CA GLY A 97 1.32 -8.40 -1.01
C GLY A 97 0.61 -9.74 -1.16
N ILE A 98 1.28 -10.78 -0.70
CA ILE A 98 0.76 -12.15 -0.59
C ILE A 98 1.08 -12.72 0.79
N ALA A 99 0.38 -13.77 1.17
CA ALA A 99 0.67 -14.54 2.37
C ALA A 99 0.66 -16.04 2.05
N VAL A 100 1.62 -16.74 2.62
CA VAL A 100 1.63 -18.21 2.69
C VAL A 100 1.39 -18.60 4.14
N ARG A 101 0.46 -19.54 4.36
CA ARG A 101 0.04 -19.99 5.68
C ARG A 101 0.51 -21.43 5.90
N ALA A 102 1.53 -21.60 6.74
CA ALA A 102 2.05 -22.87 7.18
C ALA A 102 2.79 -22.69 8.51
N GLN A 103 2.96 -23.78 9.26
CA GLN A 103 3.84 -23.78 10.43
C GLN A 103 5.28 -23.48 9.99
N PRO A 104 6.07 -22.73 10.78
CA PRO A 104 7.42 -22.32 10.38
C PRO A 104 8.34 -23.47 9.94
N GLN A 105 8.25 -24.62 10.59
CA GLN A 105 9.06 -25.82 10.27
C GLN A 105 8.62 -26.52 8.98
N GLU A 106 7.44 -26.22 8.46
CA GLU A 106 6.87 -26.82 7.23
C GLU A 106 7.10 -25.94 6.00
N LEU A 107 7.56 -24.70 6.22
CA LEU A 107 7.78 -23.76 5.12
C LEU A 107 8.99 -24.18 4.29
N THR A 108 8.81 -24.19 2.98
CA THR A 108 9.93 -24.31 2.04
C THR A 108 10.61 -22.95 1.82
N ALA A 109 11.88 -22.95 1.43
CA ALA A 109 12.59 -21.74 1.04
C ALA A 109 11.87 -20.99 -0.09
N ALA A 110 11.35 -21.70 -1.09
CA ALA A 110 10.60 -21.08 -2.19
C ALA A 110 9.32 -20.35 -1.73
N GLN A 111 8.62 -20.90 -0.73
CA GLN A 111 7.46 -20.22 -0.14
C GLN A 111 7.87 -18.97 0.63
N TRP A 112 8.96 -19.04 1.39
CA TRP A 112 9.55 -17.89 2.06
C TRP A 112 9.94 -16.81 1.04
N ASP A 113 10.72 -17.16 0.03
CA ASP A 113 11.23 -16.23 -0.98
C ASP A 113 10.06 -15.56 -1.74
N SER A 114 9.02 -16.31 -2.12
CA SER A 114 7.86 -15.78 -2.82
C SER A 114 7.17 -14.65 -2.05
N VAL A 115 7.06 -14.77 -0.72
CA VAL A 115 6.44 -13.74 0.13
C VAL A 115 7.35 -12.53 0.29
N VAL A 116 8.64 -12.77 0.56
CA VAL A 116 9.62 -11.69 0.73
C VAL A 116 9.80 -10.89 -0.55
N ASP A 117 9.86 -11.56 -1.70
CA ASP A 117 9.99 -10.90 -3.00
C ASP A 117 8.83 -9.97 -3.32
N VAL A 118 7.59 -10.40 -3.09
CA VAL A 118 6.41 -9.58 -3.37
C VAL A 118 6.24 -8.47 -2.32
N ASN A 119 6.39 -8.79 -1.02
CA ASN A 119 5.99 -7.87 0.05
C ASN A 119 7.06 -6.85 0.42
N LEU A 120 8.34 -7.21 0.27
CA LEU A 120 9.46 -6.38 0.73
C LEU A 120 10.39 -5.96 -0.41
N ARG A 121 10.92 -6.95 -1.17
CA ARG A 121 11.87 -6.67 -2.25
C ARG A 121 11.24 -5.78 -3.33
N ALA A 122 10.00 -6.08 -3.75
CA ALA A 122 9.29 -5.28 -4.74
C ALA A 122 9.06 -3.83 -4.28
N ALA A 123 8.70 -3.62 -3.01
CA ALA A 123 8.52 -2.27 -2.44
C ALA A 123 9.83 -1.47 -2.44
N PHE A 124 10.96 -2.11 -2.11
CA PHE A 124 12.29 -1.49 -2.22
C PHE A 124 12.61 -1.10 -3.66
N LEU A 125 12.44 -2.02 -4.61
CA LEU A 125 12.76 -1.78 -6.02
C LEU A 125 11.86 -0.70 -6.64
N ALA A 126 10.56 -0.70 -6.33
CA ALA A 126 9.63 0.33 -6.80
C ALA A 126 9.99 1.71 -6.24
N SER A 127 10.32 1.79 -4.95
CA SER A 127 10.75 3.03 -4.32
C SER A 127 12.07 3.54 -4.92
N LYS A 128 13.04 2.66 -5.14
CA LYS A 128 14.31 2.97 -5.82
C LYS A 128 14.09 3.48 -7.25
N ALA A 129 13.18 2.86 -8.01
CA ALA A 129 12.87 3.25 -9.38
C ALA A 129 12.13 4.60 -9.45
N ALA A 130 11.25 4.90 -8.49
CA ALA A 130 10.50 6.15 -8.41
C ALA A 130 11.37 7.34 -7.95
N TYR A 131 12.40 7.09 -7.15
CA TYR A 131 13.23 8.13 -6.53
C TYR A 131 13.75 9.21 -7.51
N PRO A 132 14.37 8.88 -8.68
CA PRO A 132 14.89 9.92 -9.58
C PRO A 132 13.78 10.85 -10.11
N GLN A 133 12.58 10.31 -10.34
CA GLN A 133 11.43 11.10 -10.83
C GLN A 133 10.90 12.03 -9.74
N MET A 134 10.83 11.55 -8.50
CA MET A 134 10.44 12.37 -7.35
C MET A 134 11.44 13.49 -7.10
N VAL A 135 12.76 13.23 -7.18
CA VAL A 135 13.79 14.27 -7.07
C VAL A 135 13.62 15.32 -8.17
N THR A 136 13.40 14.90 -9.41
CA THR A 136 13.16 15.81 -10.54
C THR A 136 11.89 16.65 -10.35
N ALA A 137 10.86 16.09 -9.72
CA ALA A 137 9.62 16.79 -9.40
C ALA A 137 9.71 17.73 -8.17
N GLY A 138 10.87 17.77 -7.49
CA GLY A 138 11.12 18.60 -6.29
C GLY A 138 10.62 17.98 -4.99
N GLY A 139 10.30 16.69 -4.98
CA GLY A 139 9.85 15.92 -3.82
C GLY A 139 8.85 14.83 -4.19
N GLY A 140 8.44 14.04 -3.19
CA GLY A 140 7.49 12.94 -3.39
C GLY A 140 7.01 12.31 -2.10
N LYS A 141 6.02 11.43 -2.21
CA LYS A 141 5.43 10.69 -1.09
C LYS A 141 5.46 9.19 -1.37
N VAL A 142 6.05 8.43 -0.48
CA VAL A 142 6.02 6.95 -0.53
C VAL A 142 5.21 6.44 0.65
N ILE A 143 4.19 5.63 0.36
CA ILE A 143 3.32 5.01 1.35
C ILE A 143 3.46 3.50 1.24
N ASN A 144 4.00 2.87 2.28
CA ASN A 144 4.14 1.43 2.36
C ASN A 144 2.97 0.82 3.13
N VAL A 145 2.29 -0.17 2.56
CA VAL A 145 1.21 -0.88 3.23
C VAL A 145 1.77 -2.06 4.01
N GLY A 146 1.96 -1.82 5.31
CA GLY A 146 2.37 -2.83 6.28
C GLY A 146 1.23 -3.76 6.70
N SER A 147 1.20 -4.10 7.98
CA SER A 147 0.18 -4.95 8.62
C SER A 147 0.32 -4.84 10.13
N MET A 148 -0.66 -5.30 10.90
CA MET A 148 -0.46 -5.58 12.33
C MET A 148 0.66 -6.61 12.56
N TYR A 149 0.89 -7.52 11.63
CA TYR A 149 2.05 -8.42 11.67
C TYR A 149 3.40 -7.75 11.41
N SER A 150 3.43 -6.44 11.18
CA SER A 150 4.68 -5.65 11.24
C SER A 150 5.19 -5.47 12.67
N ILE A 151 4.31 -5.60 13.67
CA ILE A 151 4.59 -5.38 15.10
C ILE A 151 4.24 -6.60 15.97
N PHE A 152 3.39 -7.50 15.49
CA PHE A 152 3.04 -8.75 16.17
C PHE A 152 3.61 -9.97 15.44
N GLY A 153 3.87 -11.03 16.20
CA GLY A 153 4.18 -12.34 15.63
C GLY A 153 2.96 -13.04 15.05
N SER A 154 3.22 -14.05 14.21
CA SER A 154 2.24 -14.97 13.68
C SER A 154 2.76 -16.38 13.78
N ASP A 155 1.98 -17.29 14.34
CA ASP A 155 2.33 -18.72 14.53
C ASP A 155 2.40 -19.50 13.21
N TRP A 156 1.82 -18.99 12.13
CA TRP A 156 1.74 -19.66 10.83
C TRP A 156 1.81 -18.69 9.62
N GLY A 157 2.39 -17.55 9.82
CA GLY A 157 2.63 -16.54 8.80
C GLY A 157 4.03 -15.93 8.90
N ALA A 158 5.05 -16.74 9.27
CA ALA A 158 6.39 -16.25 9.52
C ALA A 158 6.98 -15.39 8.39
N PRO A 159 6.95 -15.79 7.09
CA PRO A 159 7.48 -14.96 6.02
C PRO A 159 6.68 -13.66 5.82
N TYR A 160 5.37 -13.71 6.05
CA TYR A 160 4.52 -12.52 5.98
C TYR A 160 4.88 -11.52 7.08
N ALA A 161 4.95 -11.97 8.34
CA ALA A 161 5.32 -11.12 9.47
C ALA A 161 6.74 -10.54 9.30
N ALA A 162 7.70 -11.37 8.90
CA ALA A 162 9.06 -10.94 8.62
C ALA A 162 9.12 -9.87 7.52
N SER A 163 8.41 -10.11 6.39
CA SER A 163 8.37 -9.15 5.28
C SER A 163 7.71 -7.83 5.67
N LYS A 164 6.61 -7.86 6.44
CA LYS A 164 5.89 -6.67 6.89
C LYS A 164 6.65 -5.92 8.00
N GLY A 165 7.35 -6.63 8.88
CA GLY A 165 8.30 -6.02 9.83
C GLY A 165 9.48 -5.36 9.11
N GLY A 166 10.07 -6.05 8.14
CA GLY A 166 11.12 -5.52 7.26
C GLY A 166 10.68 -4.27 6.51
N LEU A 167 9.43 -4.23 6.05
CA LEU A 167 8.87 -3.06 5.35
C LEU A 167 8.80 -1.81 6.24
N VAL A 168 8.52 -1.97 7.53
CA VAL A 168 8.56 -0.86 8.50
C VAL A 168 9.98 -0.33 8.68
N GLN A 169 10.99 -1.21 8.77
CA GLN A 169 12.38 -0.77 8.86
C GLN A 169 12.88 -0.16 7.55
N LEU A 170 12.46 -0.70 6.40
CA LEU A 170 12.72 -0.10 5.09
C LEU A 170 12.14 1.32 5.01
N THR A 171 10.90 1.51 5.48
CA THR A 171 10.25 2.83 5.55
C THR A 171 11.12 3.84 6.30
N LYS A 172 11.60 3.49 7.50
CA LYS A 172 12.46 4.37 8.30
C LYS A 172 13.79 4.67 7.62
N SER A 173 14.41 3.65 7.01
CA SER A 173 15.69 3.80 6.32
C SER A 173 15.59 4.74 5.11
N LEU A 174 14.55 4.58 4.30
CA LEU A 174 14.30 5.45 3.15
C LEU A 174 13.90 6.87 3.58
N ALA A 175 13.11 7.00 4.66
CA ALA A 175 12.75 8.29 5.23
C ALA A 175 13.97 9.11 5.62
N VAL A 176 14.92 8.51 6.35
CA VAL A 176 16.16 9.17 6.75
C VAL A 176 17.03 9.52 5.53
N ALA A 177 17.16 8.60 4.57
CA ALA A 177 18.02 8.79 3.41
C ALA A 177 17.53 9.90 2.46
N TRP A 178 16.20 10.04 2.30
CA TRP A 178 15.59 10.88 1.26
C TRP A 178 14.91 12.15 1.78
N ALA A 179 14.93 12.39 3.09
CA ALA A 179 14.37 13.61 3.68
C ALA A 179 14.96 14.90 3.08
N LYS A 180 16.28 14.89 2.80
CA LYS A 180 17.00 16.02 2.17
C LYS A 180 16.51 16.35 0.76
N ASP A 181 15.92 15.38 0.08
CA ASP A 181 15.37 15.51 -1.28
C ASP A 181 13.86 15.78 -1.27
N ASN A 182 13.31 16.19 -0.12
CA ASN A 182 11.89 16.45 0.10
C ASN A 182 10.98 15.25 -0.23
N ILE A 183 11.45 14.02 0.04
CA ILE A 183 10.68 12.79 -0.14
C ILE A 183 10.33 12.24 1.25
N GLN A 184 9.02 12.20 1.55
CA GLN A 184 8.51 11.61 2.78
C GLN A 184 8.15 10.15 2.53
N VAL A 185 8.62 9.27 3.40
CA VAL A 185 8.37 7.82 3.33
C VAL A 185 7.70 7.37 4.62
N ASN A 186 6.46 6.90 4.53
CA ASN A 186 5.67 6.48 5.69
C ASN A 186 5.02 5.12 5.45
N ALA A 187 4.53 4.48 6.51
CA ALA A 187 3.79 3.24 6.42
C ALA A 187 2.40 3.37 7.06
N VAL A 188 1.42 2.71 6.47
CA VAL A 188 0.13 2.41 7.11
C VAL A 188 0.13 0.96 7.57
N LEU A 189 -0.40 0.68 8.75
CA LEU A 189 -0.53 -0.66 9.29
C LEU A 189 -2.02 -1.01 9.42
N PRO A 190 -2.61 -1.61 8.37
CA PRO A 190 -4.00 -2.04 8.43
C PRO A 190 -4.21 -3.13 9.48
N GLY A 191 -5.32 -3.05 10.20
CA GLY A 191 -5.84 -4.13 11.00
C GLY A 191 -6.49 -5.23 10.16
N TRP A 192 -7.55 -5.81 10.69
CA TRP A 192 -8.35 -6.81 9.97
C TRP A 192 -9.34 -6.09 9.05
N ILE A 193 -9.05 -6.14 7.75
CA ILE A 193 -9.82 -5.47 6.69
C ILE A 193 -10.49 -6.53 5.81
N VAL A 194 -11.76 -6.31 5.45
CA VAL A 194 -12.53 -7.19 4.57
C VAL A 194 -12.00 -7.08 3.14
N THR A 195 -11.35 -8.12 2.65
CA THR A 195 -10.74 -8.19 1.31
C THR A 195 -10.86 -9.61 0.77
N ASP A 196 -10.54 -9.83 -0.50
CA ASP A 196 -10.48 -11.19 -1.07
C ASP A 196 -9.52 -12.12 -0.29
N LEU A 197 -8.48 -11.57 0.32
CA LEU A 197 -7.51 -12.32 1.14
C LEU A 197 -8.10 -12.81 2.47
N THR A 198 -9.06 -12.08 3.02
CA THR A 198 -9.58 -12.28 4.39
C THR A 198 -11.03 -12.75 4.42
N ARG A 199 -11.81 -12.50 3.37
CA ARG A 199 -13.26 -12.81 3.31
C ARG A 199 -13.60 -14.27 3.60
N GLY A 200 -12.76 -15.21 3.16
CA GLY A 200 -12.97 -16.63 3.40
C GLY A 200 -12.68 -17.10 4.82
N ILE A 201 -12.15 -16.26 5.72
CA ILE A 201 -11.80 -16.66 7.09
C ILE A 201 -13.06 -16.95 7.89
N GLN A 202 -14.11 -16.14 7.74
CA GLN A 202 -15.36 -16.31 8.47
C GLN A 202 -16.03 -17.64 8.15
N ASP A 203 -16.04 -18.04 6.88
CA ASP A 203 -16.67 -19.28 6.43
C ASP A 203 -15.80 -20.51 6.75
N ALA A 204 -14.48 -20.40 6.63
CA ALA A 204 -13.55 -21.49 6.84
C ALA A 204 -13.26 -21.78 8.32
N ASP A 205 -13.25 -20.74 9.17
CA ASP A 205 -12.97 -20.85 10.61
C ASP A 205 -13.74 -19.76 11.39
N PRO A 206 -15.04 -19.97 11.68
CA PRO A 206 -15.86 -19.01 12.43
C PRO A 206 -15.30 -18.69 13.81
N ASN A 207 -14.72 -19.67 14.52
CA ASN A 207 -14.14 -19.46 15.85
C ASN A 207 -12.96 -18.49 15.79
N ARG A 208 -12.14 -18.62 14.77
CA ARG A 208 -11.03 -17.70 14.52
C ARG A 208 -11.53 -16.30 14.20
N TYR A 209 -12.53 -16.18 13.34
CA TYR A 209 -13.14 -14.89 13.02
C TYR A 209 -13.67 -14.19 14.27
N ASP A 210 -14.40 -14.92 15.13
CA ASP A 210 -14.94 -14.40 16.40
C ASP A 210 -13.83 -14.00 17.38
N ASN A 211 -12.78 -14.80 17.52
CA ASN A 211 -11.65 -14.50 18.39
C ASN A 211 -10.91 -13.23 17.95
N ILE A 212 -10.74 -13.05 16.63
CA ILE A 212 -10.16 -11.83 16.07
C ILE A 212 -11.08 -10.65 16.35
N SER A 213 -12.36 -10.76 16.06
CA SER A 213 -13.36 -9.70 16.19
C SER A 213 -13.50 -9.21 17.63
N ARG A 214 -13.42 -10.11 18.62
CA ARG A 214 -13.44 -9.77 20.06
C ARG A 214 -12.23 -8.95 20.50
N ARG A 215 -11.09 -9.08 19.82
CA ARG A 215 -9.87 -8.31 20.09
C ARG A 215 -9.85 -6.95 19.43
N ILE A 216 -10.80 -6.64 18.56
CA ILE A 216 -10.91 -5.33 17.93
C ILE A 216 -11.84 -4.47 18.80
N PRO A 217 -11.34 -3.40 19.45
CA PRO A 217 -12.18 -2.56 20.32
C PRO A 217 -13.40 -1.95 19.64
N THR A 218 -13.32 -1.66 18.33
CA THR A 218 -14.48 -1.19 17.54
C THR A 218 -15.51 -2.29 17.24
N GLY A 219 -15.23 -3.55 17.58
CA GLY A 219 -16.15 -4.69 17.47
C GLY A 219 -16.40 -5.17 16.04
N ARG A 220 -15.65 -4.70 15.05
CA ARG A 220 -15.81 -5.08 13.64
C ARG A 220 -14.49 -5.05 12.88
N TRP A 221 -14.48 -5.76 11.78
CA TRP A 221 -13.43 -5.60 10.78
C TRP A 221 -13.63 -4.29 10.01
N GLY A 222 -12.53 -3.73 9.52
CA GLY A 222 -12.57 -2.51 8.71
C GLY A 222 -12.85 -2.79 7.24
N GLU A 223 -13.24 -1.74 6.52
CA GLU A 223 -13.43 -1.77 5.07
C GLU A 223 -12.22 -1.14 4.35
N PRO A 224 -11.91 -1.53 3.10
CA PRO A 224 -10.84 -0.95 2.32
C PRO A 224 -10.89 0.59 2.22
N SER A 225 -12.08 1.16 2.15
CA SER A 225 -12.31 2.61 2.10
C SER A 225 -11.84 3.36 3.36
N GLU A 226 -11.75 2.68 4.51
CA GLU A 226 -11.32 3.29 5.76
C GLU A 226 -9.81 3.57 5.80
N LEU A 227 -9.04 3.03 4.85
CA LEU A 227 -7.62 3.36 4.67
C LEU A 227 -7.42 4.65 3.85
N ALA A 228 -8.47 5.11 3.14
CA ALA A 228 -8.40 6.23 2.20
C ALA A 228 -7.94 7.53 2.89
N GLY A 229 -8.56 7.89 4.03
CA GLY A 229 -8.24 9.13 4.73
C GLY A 229 -6.78 9.22 5.18
N ALA A 230 -6.24 8.12 5.71
CA ALA A 230 -4.84 8.05 6.10
C ALA A 230 -3.89 8.15 4.90
N ALA A 231 -4.23 7.50 3.78
CA ALA A 231 -3.45 7.58 2.55
C ALA A 231 -3.46 9.00 1.96
N VAL A 232 -4.61 9.68 1.94
CA VAL A 232 -4.73 11.08 1.50
C VAL A 232 -3.90 12.01 2.41
N PHE A 233 -3.97 11.84 3.74
CA PHE A 233 -3.12 12.57 4.67
C PHE A 233 -1.64 12.40 4.33
N LEU A 234 -1.15 11.16 4.22
CA LEU A 234 0.25 10.87 3.96
C LEU A 234 0.72 11.27 2.54
N ALA A 235 -0.20 11.39 1.59
CA ALA A 235 0.07 11.81 0.21
C ALA A 235 0.06 13.33 0.03
N SER A 236 -0.52 14.08 0.95
CA SER A 236 -0.79 15.51 0.84
C SER A 236 0.24 16.39 1.57
N THR A 237 0.12 17.70 1.39
CA THR A 237 0.94 18.69 2.12
C THR A 237 0.68 18.70 3.62
N ALA A 238 -0.44 18.16 4.08
CA ALA A 238 -0.75 18.00 5.51
C ALA A 238 0.30 17.13 6.25
N SER A 239 1.08 16.33 5.53
CA SER A 239 2.12 15.45 6.08
C SER A 239 3.55 15.81 5.69
N ASP A 240 3.82 17.05 5.25
CA ASP A 240 5.17 17.43 4.77
C ASP A 240 6.25 17.28 5.85
N TYR A 241 5.89 17.36 7.13
CA TYR A 241 6.82 17.15 8.25
C TYR A 241 6.70 15.75 8.89
N VAL A 242 5.99 14.82 8.23
CA VAL A 242 5.80 13.43 8.68
C VAL A 242 6.60 12.50 7.78
N THR A 243 7.69 11.92 8.29
CA THR A 243 8.49 10.93 7.58
C THR A 243 9.02 9.87 8.54
N GLY A 244 9.08 8.62 8.09
CA GLY A 244 9.48 7.46 8.90
C GLY A 244 8.39 6.98 9.88
N ALA A 245 7.19 7.53 9.81
CA ALA A 245 6.09 7.17 10.70
C ALA A 245 5.41 5.87 10.27
N THR A 246 4.81 5.20 11.26
CA THR A 246 3.90 4.07 11.06
C THR A 246 2.54 4.42 11.66
N LEU A 247 1.49 4.41 10.84
CA LEU A 247 0.13 4.76 11.25
C LEU A 247 -0.75 3.51 11.27
N ALA A 248 -1.18 3.10 12.45
CA ALA A 248 -2.13 2.00 12.60
C ALA A 248 -3.55 2.45 12.21
N ILE A 249 -4.23 1.62 11.41
CA ILE A 249 -5.64 1.80 11.03
C ILE A 249 -6.31 0.43 11.28
N ASP A 250 -6.63 0.15 12.53
CA ASP A 250 -6.88 -1.21 13.01
C ASP A 250 -8.06 -1.36 13.98
N GLY A 251 -8.87 -0.32 14.15
CA GLY A 251 -10.00 -0.31 15.07
C GLY A 251 -9.59 -0.44 16.55
N GLY A 252 -8.33 -0.11 16.87
CA GLY A 252 -7.77 -0.23 18.21
C GLY A 252 -7.12 -1.58 18.53
N TYR A 253 -7.03 -2.50 17.57
CA TYR A 253 -6.49 -3.86 17.76
C TYR A 253 -5.09 -3.88 18.38
N SER A 254 -4.23 -2.93 18.05
CA SER A 254 -2.87 -2.83 18.56
C SER A 254 -2.76 -2.12 19.92
N SER A 255 -3.84 -1.53 20.41
CA SER A 255 -3.88 -0.76 21.66
C SER A 255 -4.51 -1.55 22.82
N ALA A 256 -5.08 -2.73 22.55
CA ALA A 256 -5.78 -3.57 23.53
C ALA A 256 -5.05 -4.88 23.81
#